data_9e034fcb4984d69c17fd1bdeeae5b7cd
#
_entry.id   9e034fcb4984d69c17fd1bdeeae5b7cd
#
_cell.length_a   1.000
_cell.length_b   1.000
_cell.length_c   1.000
_cell.angle_alpha   90.00
_cell.angle_beta   90.00
_cell.angle_gamma   90.00
#
_symmetry.space_group_name_H-M   'P 1'
#
loop_
_entity.id
_entity.type
_entity.pdbx_description
1 polymer ?
#
loop_
_entity_poly.entity_id
_entity_poly.type
_entity_poly.pdbx_seq_one_letter_code
_entity_poly.pdbx_strand_id
1 'polypeptide(L)'
;MKKILSVCLAGCALCAALAGCDGGETQSGTQIELKTVEEVLEQTPAEDLVGRNDIWQFTTPFYETQIQYNEGFLLREDGQGGTLPVRLMFPAAYVLEVRSNDLKTLYEYGKDYLVEDGQLVIPEGSAIVPVPDSEFFLSDAENAEWIYNANAGEDEGRAVTTDRFVLYPYRYVVTYIRTEQYSGKTAPSKGGQLTHFSQKIADKEGITMLYVGDSIGEGAGVSGEFLNLVEMTRSGIEARSESKVELSNCSVGGIDSLEFMNLINGLYDKINPGILDNAKQKLRLMEQKKGFADIVFIALGANDSAADRSADLFKLHIGFLIDYFREANPDVSIVLASSMEISNKIRKNREDDKRDLRLHDLGEYAKVLAELEQEYTNIALADVHTVQSSVLEKKYLEDVIADNLNHPTNYMSRLYAQTLLKTIF
;
A
#
# COMPACT_ATOMS: atom_id res chain seq x y z
N MET A 1 -7.38 -40.52 -37.17
CA MET A 1 -6.74 -41.47 -36.22
C MET A 1 -6.61 -40.76 -34.89
N LYS A 2 -7.35 -41.27 -33.91
CA LYS A 2 -7.43 -40.75 -32.53
C LYS A 2 -6.11 -40.98 -31.79
N LYS A 3 -5.64 -40.03 -31.02
CA LYS A 3 -4.85 -40.30 -29.82
C LYS A 3 -5.32 -39.41 -28.69
N ILE A 4 -5.91 -40.05 -27.73
CA ILE A 4 -6.29 -39.65 -26.42
C ILE A 4 -5.02 -39.50 -25.59
N LEU A 5 -4.85 -38.37 -24.87
CA LEU A 5 -3.84 -38.27 -23.81
C LEU A 5 -4.51 -38.07 -22.48
N SER A 6 -4.12 -38.96 -21.57
CA SER A 6 -4.61 -39.11 -20.20
C SER A 6 -4.33 -37.91 -19.30
N VAL A 7 -5.33 -37.59 -18.48
CA VAL A 7 -5.24 -36.74 -17.31
C VAL A 7 -4.66 -37.59 -16.16
N CYS A 8 -3.55 -37.13 -15.57
CA CYS A 8 -3.08 -37.60 -14.26
C CYS A 8 -3.56 -36.66 -13.19
N LEU A 9 -4.55 -37.11 -12.42
CA LEU A 9 -4.86 -36.58 -11.11
C LEU A 9 -3.75 -36.98 -10.12
N ALA A 10 -3.08 -36.01 -9.52
CA ALA A 10 -2.27 -36.23 -8.32
C ALA A 10 -3.04 -35.73 -7.09
N GLY A 11 -3.33 -36.66 -6.19
CA GLY A 11 -4.11 -36.42 -5.01
C GLY A 11 -3.36 -35.61 -3.95
N CYS A 12 -4.08 -34.68 -3.32
CA CYS A 12 -3.65 -34.02 -2.09
C CYS A 12 -3.68 -34.98 -0.92
N ALA A 13 -2.54 -35.25 -0.32
CA ALA A 13 -2.45 -35.87 0.99
C ALA A 13 -2.63 -34.82 2.09
N LEU A 14 -3.71 -34.95 2.85
CA LEU A 14 -3.95 -34.22 4.08
C LEU A 14 -2.98 -34.75 5.15
N CYS A 15 -2.02 -33.98 5.61
CA CYS A 15 -1.31 -34.19 6.86
C CYS A 15 -1.82 -33.18 7.88
N ALA A 16 -2.69 -33.64 8.77
CA ALA A 16 -3.02 -32.94 10.00
C ALA A 16 -1.84 -33.09 10.98
N ALA A 17 -1.17 -32.00 11.29
CA ALA A 17 -0.25 -31.90 12.42
C ALA A 17 -0.85 -30.95 13.44
N LEU A 18 -1.25 -31.49 14.57
CA LEU A 18 -1.50 -30.78 15.82
C LEU A 18 -0.16 -30.24 16.33
N ALA A 19 0.02 -28.95 16.37
CA ALA A 19 1.13 -28.33 17.08
C ALA A 19 0.60 -27.20 17.94
N GLY A 20 1.08 -27.19 19.17
CA GLY A 20 0.65 -26.36 20.27
C GLY A 20 0.98 -24.88 20.11
N CYS A 21 0.35 -24.10 20.95
CA CYS A 21 0.58 -22.67 21.18
C CYS A 21 2.06 -22.38 21.45
N ASP A 22 2.65 -21.61 20.55
CA ASP A 22 3.86 -20.84 20.88
C ASP A 22 3.86 -19.52 20.10
N GLY A 23 4.37 -18.49 20.76
CA GLY A 23 4.23 -17.07 20.38
C GLY A 23 4.65 -16.75 18.96
N GLY A 24 3.99 -15.74 18.41
CA GLY A 24 4.08 -15.17 17.06
C GLY A 24 5.39 -15.33 16.32
N GLU A 25 5.53 -16.40 15.58
CA GLU A 25 6.59 -16.50 14.56
C GLU A 25 6.19 -15.68 13.34
N THR A 26 6.92 -14.57 13.14
CA THR A 26 6.93 -13.86 11.88
C THR A 26 7.41 -14.83 10.79
N GLN A 27 6.53 -15.21 9.88
CA GLN A 27 6.91 -16.07 8.76
C GLN A 27 8.07 -15.43 7.98
N SER A 28 9.17 -16.17 7.85
CA SER A 28 10.24 -15.87 6.91
C SER A 28 9.67 -15.85 5.49
N GLY A 29 10.09 -14.87 4.67
CA GLY A 29 9.54 -14.60 3.34
C GLY A 29 9.25 -15.85 2.51
N THR A 30 8.19 -15.77 1.71
CA THR A 30 7.85 -16.82 0.76
C THR A 30 9.02 -17.06 -0.17
N GLN A 31 9.60 -18.27 -0.16
CA GLN A 31 10.66 -18.66 -1.07
C GLN A 31 10.05 -19.02 -2.40
N ILE A 32 10.49 -18.38 -3.48
CA ILE A 32 10.12 -18.75 -4.85
C ILE A 32 11.27 -19.53 -5.51
N GLU A 33 10.95 -20.35 -6.49
CA GLU A 33 11.99 -20.95 -7.34
C GLU A 33 12.56 -19.85 -8.24
N LEU A 34 13.82 -19.49 -8.02
CA LEU A 34 14.52 -18.50 -8.84
C LEU A 34 15.19 -19.21 -10.02
N LYS A 35 14.93 -18.72 -11.22
CA LYS A 35 15.53 -19.14 -12.48
C LYS A 35 16.69 -18.22 -12.85
N THR A 36 17.55 -18.65 -13.75
CA THR A 36 18.53 -17.75 -14.37
C THR A 36 17.84 -16.68 -15.21
N VAL A 37 18.53 -15.57 -15.50
CA VAL A 37 17.99 -14.51 -16.35
C VAL A 37 17.59 -15.07 -17.73
N GLU A 38 18.42 -15.92 -18.32
CA GLU A 38 18.17 -16.55 -19.61
C GLU A 38 16.90 -17.40 -19.58
N GLU A 39 16.71 -18.22 -18.55
CA GLU A 39 15.49 -19.02 -18.38
C GLU A 39 14.23 -18.16 -18.23
N VAL A 40 14.31 -17.05 -17.51
CA VAL A 40 13.17 -16.10 -17.38
C VAL A 40 12.85 -15.50 -18.74
N LEU A 41 13.85 -15.03 -19.49
CA LEU A 41 13.66 -14.40 -20.80
C LEU A 41 13.12 -15.38 -21.85
N GLU A 42 13.53 -16.66 -21.79
CA GLU A 42 13.06 -17.70 -22.74
C GLU A 42 11.65 -18.21 -22.41
N GLN A 43 11.30 -18.28 -21.13
CA GLN A 43 10.05 -18.89 -20.66
C GLN A 43 8.90 -17.91 -20.49
N THR A 44 9.20 -16.61 -20.40
CA THR A 44 8.20 -15.56 -20.22
C THR A 44 7.79 -14.97 -21.58
N PRO A 45 6.48 -14.93 -21.92
CA PRO A 45 6.02 -14.25 -23.13
C PRO A 45 6.50 -12.80 -23.19
N ALA A 46 6.83 -12.32 -24.39
CA ALA A 46 7.39 -10.98 -24.57
C ALA A 46 6.48 -9.87 -24.02
N GLU A 47 5.17 -10.06 -24.11
CA GLU A 47 4.16 -9.16 -23.54
C GLU A 47 4.17 -9.13 -22.00
N ASP A 48 4.66 -10.16 -21.34
CA ASP A 48 4.75 -10.27 -19.90
C ASP A 48 6.13 -9.87 -19.35
N LEU A 49 7.11 -9.59 -20.23
CA LEU A 49 8.42 -9.07 -19.83
C LEU A 49 8.42 -7.56 -19.56
N VAL A 50 7.38 -6.84 -19.93
CA VAL A 50 7.31 -5.38 -19.78
C VAL A 50 6.29 -4.98 -18.74
N GLY A 51 6.56 -3.87 -18.02
CA GLY A 51 5.63 -3.29 -17.06
C GLY A 51 4.48 -2.57 -17.77
N ARG A 52 3.26 -2.94 -17.48
CA ARG A 52 2.03 -2.35 -18.04
C ARG A 52 0.93 -2.29 -16.98
N ASN A 53 -0.18 -1.69 -17.32
CA ASN A 53 -1.36 -1.60 -16.45
C ASN A 53 -2.14 -2.92 -16.44
N ASP A 54 -1.48 -4.00 -16.02
CA ASP A 54 -2.07 -5.32 -15.89
C ASP A 54 -2.37 -5.63 -14.42
N ILE A 55 -3.60 -6.08 -14.13
CA ILE A 55 -4.04 -6.29 -12.75
C ILE A 55 -3.20 -7.34 -12.02
N TRP A 56 -2.72 -8.39 -12.71
CA TRP A 56 -1.87 -9.40 -12.11
C TRP A 56 -0.47 -8.85 -11.79
N GLN A 57 0.13 -8.07 -12.72
CA GLN A 57 1.42 -7.41 -12.48
C GLN A 57 1.35 -6.44 -11.29
N PHE A 58 0.20 -5.76 -11.10
CA PHE A 58 0.03 -4.84 -9.98
C PHE A 58 -0.28 -5.51 -8.66
N THR A 59 -1.03 -6.60 -8.67
CA THR A 59 -1.59 -7.19 -7.46
C THR A 59 -0.94 -8.50 -7.03
N THR A 60 -0.02 -9.07 -7.81
CA THR A 60 0.85 -10.15 -7.33
C THR A 60 1.89 -9.56 -6.39
N PRO A 61 2.04 -10.08 -5.16
CA PRO A 61 3.02 -9.58 -4.21
C PRO A 61 4.44 -9.59 -4.81
N PHE A 62 5.16 -8.49 -4.66
CA PHE A 62 6.51 -8.32 -5.23
C PHE A 62 7.49 -9.42 -4.78
N TYR A 63 7.28 -10.01 -3.62
CA TYR A 63 8.10 -11.10 -3.09
C TYR A 63 7.73 -12.47 -3.67
N GLU A 64 6.61 -12.61 -4.37
CA GLU A 64 6.14 -13.83 -5.05
C GLU A 64 6.44 -13.86 -6.54
N THR A 65 7.11 -12.83 -7.09
CA THR A 65 7.49 -12.78 -8.50
C THR A 65 8.98 -12.52 -8.68
N GLN A 66 9.58 -13.13 -9.69
CA GLN A 66 10.97 -12.89 -10.05
C GLN A 66 11.14 -11.63 -10.90
N ILE A 67 10.13 -11.27 -11.70
CA ILE A 67 10.11 -9.99 -12.43
C ILE A 67 9.50 -8.95 -11.50
N GLN A 68 10.26 -7.90 -11.20
CA GLN A 68 9.78 -6.74 -10.46
C GLN A 68 9.21 -5.72 -11.43
N TYR A 69 7.87 -5.62 -11.50
CA TYR A 69 7.19 -4.73 -12.44
C TYR A 69 7.04 -3.32 -11.88
N ASN A 70 7.41 -2.32 -12.66
CA ASN A 70 7.14 -0.90 -12.37
C ASN A 70 7.47 -0.52 -10.92
N GLU A 71 8.63 -0.96 -10.41
CA GLU A 71 9.09 -0.53 -9.10
C GLU A 71 9.40 0.97 -9.14
N GLY A 72 8.74 1.76 -8.28
CA GLY A 72 8.83 3.22 -8.29
C GLY A 72 10.05 3.73 -7.54
N PHE A 73 10.64 4.83 -8.03
CA PHE A 73 11.65 5.61 -7.33
C PHE A 73 11.51 7.11 -7.65
N LEU A 74 11.95 7.94 -6.71
CA LEU A 74 12.14 9.38 -6.92
C LEU A 74 13.63 9.63 -7.13
N LEU A 75 14.02 10.23 -8.25
CA LEU A 75 15.38 10.69 -8.42
C LEU A 75 15.51 12.12 -7.86
N ARG A 76 16.48 12.34 -6.97
CA ARG A 76 16.69 13.61 -6.27
C ARG A 76 18.16 14.03 -6.31
N GLU A 77 18.41 15.33 -6.42
CA GLU A 77 19.73 15.88 -6.17
C GLU A 77 20.19 15.61 -4.72
N ASP A 78 21.50 15.46 -4.54
CA ASP A 78 22.12 15.23 -3.23
C ASP A 78 22.56 16.52 -2.52
N GLY A 79 22.30 17.70 -3.15
CA GLY A 79 22.74 19.00 -2.66
C GLY A 79 24.25 19.28 -2.83
N GLN A 80 25.00 18.37 -3.43
CA GLN A 80 26.45 18.47 -3.64
C GLN A 80 26.83 18.47 -5.14
N GLY A 81 25.82 18.54 -6.00
CA GLY A 81 25.99 18.55 -7.47
C GLY A 81 25.92 17.16 -8.10
N GLY A 82 25.51 16.16 -7.36
CA GLY A 82 25.20 14.81 -7.79
C GLY A 82 23.73 14.44 -7.53
N THR A 83 23.44 13.13 -7.59
CA THR A 83 22.14 12.57 -7.27
C THR A 83 22.25 11.53 -6.18
N LEU A 84 21.19 11.39 -5.38
CA LEU A 84 21.08 10.24 -4.49
C LEU A 84 21.02 8.95 -5.31
N PRO A 85 21.69 7.86 -4.85
CA PRO A 85 21.63 6.58 -5.57
C PRO A 85 20.18 6.05 -5.62
N VAL A 86 19.81 5.48 -6.78
CA VAL A 86 18.51 4.79 -6.90
C VAL A 86 18.56 3.53 -6.04
N ARG A 87 17.57 3.38 -5.15
CA ARG A 87 17.43 2.19 -4.30
C ARG A 87 16.35 1.27 -4.85
N LEU A 88 16.72 0.03 -5.14
CA LEU A 88 15.80 -1.02 -5.57
C LEU A 88 15.58 -2.02 -4.43
N MET A 89 14.43 -2.70 -4.47
CA MET A 89 14.11 -3.77 -3.51
C MET A 89 15.11 -4.94 -3.58
N PHE A 90 15.63 -5.20 -4.78
CA PHE A 90 16.62 -6.24 -5.07
C PHE A 90 17.70 -5.70 -6.02
N PRO A 91 18.90 -6.27 -6.00
CA PRO A 91 19.84 -6.04 -7.08
C PRO A 91 19.20 -6.46 -8.42
N ALA A 92 19.26 -5.58 -9.42
CA ALA A 92 18.73 -5.86 -10.76
C ALA A 92 19.72 -6.75 -11.52
N ALA A 93 19.42 -8.03 -11.65
CA ALA A 93 20.23 -8.92 -12.45
C ALA A 93 20.12 -8.59 -13.95
N TYR A 94 18.95 -8.11 -14.38
CA TYR A 94 18.70 -7.64 -15.75
C TYR A 94 17.56 -6.60 -15.72
N VAL A 95 17.79 -5.40 -16.23
CA VAL A 95 16.74 -4.39 -16.38
C VAL A 95 16.07 -4.57 -17.74
N LEU A 96 14.75 -4.78 -17.70
CA LEU A 96 13.91 -4.95 -18.88
C LEU A 96 13.52 -3.59 -19.48
N GLU A 97 13.12 -2.65 -18.63
CA GLU A 97 12.79 -1.28 -19.05
C GLU A 97 12.82 -0.29 -17.87
N VAL A 98 13.04 0.98 -18.21
CA VAL A 98 12.83 2.13 -17.32
C VAL A 98 11.86 3.08 -17.98
N ARG A 99 10.84 3.53 -17.24
CA ARG A 99 9.81 4.43 -17.77
C ARG A 99 9.53 5.62 -16.85
N SER A 100 8.89 6.66 -17.40
CA SER A 100 8.23 7.69 -16.60
C SER A 100 7.13 7.06 -15.71
N ASN A 101 6.80 7.73 -14.61
CA ASN A 101 5.80 7.25 -13.65
C ASN A 101 4.39 7.01 -14.27
N ASP A 102 4.06 7.70 -15.37
CA ASP A 102 2.81 7.51 -16.12
C ASP A 102 2.93 6.45 -17.23
N LEU A 103 4.04 5.72 -17.30
CA LEU A 103 4.40 4.66 -18.25
C LEU A 103 4.49 5.08 -19.72
N LYS A 104 4.40 6.38 -20.05
CA LYS A 104 4.36 6.82 -21.45
C LYS A 104 5.74 6.94 -22.10
N THR A 105 6.74 7.38 -21.34
CA THR A 105 8.10 7.56 -21.86
C THR A 105 8.94 6.34 -21.50
N LEU A 106 9.52 5.72 -22.52
CA LEU A 106 10.52 4.64 -22.37
C LEU A 106 11.91 5.27 -22.48
N TYR A 107 12.79 4.96 -21.53
CA TYR A 107 14.17 5.41 -21.50
C TYR A 107 15.12 4.36 -22.09
N GLU A 108 16.23 4.81 -22.67
CA GLU A 108 17.15 4.02 -23.46
C GLU A 108 18.35 3.55 -22.62
N TYR A 109 18.58 2.23 -22.59
CA TYR A 109 19.77 1.66 -21.95
C TYR A 109 21.06 2.15 -22.65
N GLY A 110 22.09 2.46 -21.88
CA GLY A 110 23.37 2.97 -22.39
C GLY A 110 23.39 4.48 -22.66
N LYS A 111 22.22 5.12 -22.65
CA LYS A 111 22.07 6.57 -22.83
C LYS A 111 21.42 7.23 -21.61
N ASP A 112 20.23 6.75 -21.23
CA ASP A 112 19.47 7.34 -20.14
C ASP A 112 19.69 6.61 -18.81
N TYR A 113 20.08 5.35 -18.85
CA TYR A 113 20.46 4.59 -17.66
C TYR A 113 21.49 3.49 -17.99
N LEU A 114 22.23 3.06 -16.95
CA LEU A 114 23.14 1.94 -16.94
C LEU A 114 22.78 1.02 -15.78
N VAL A 115 23.35 -0.17 -15.77
CA VAL A 115 23.28 -1.11 -14.64
C VAL A 115 24.72 -1.50 -14.26
N GLU A 116 25.11 -1.19 -13.03
CA GLU A 116 26.44 -1.48 -12.50
C GLU A 116 26.26 -2.22 -11.16
N ASP A 117 26.81 -3.41 -11.05
CA ASP A 117 26.72 -4.26 -9.85
C ASP A 117 25.30 -4.41 -9.31
N GLY A 118 24.31 -4.54 -10.20
CA GLY A 118 22.89 -4.66 -9.85
C GLY A 118 22.21 -3.36 -9.43
N GLN A 119 22.90 -2.23 -9.53
CA GLN A 119 22.37 -0.89 -9.24
C GLN A 119 22.00 -0.16 -10.53
N LEU A 120 20.89 0.58 -10.49
CA LEU A 120 20.52 1.48 -11.58
C LEU A 120 21.29 2.79 -11.44
N VAL A 121 22.09 3.11 -12.46
CA VAL A 121 22.92 4.31 -12.52
C VAL A 121 22.38 5.25 -13.61
N ILE A 122 22.21 6.53 -13.27
CA ILE A 122 21.75 7.56 -14.20
C ILE A 122 22.96 8.38 -14.65
N PRO A 123 23.40 8.27 -15.92
CA PRO A 123 24.55 8.98 -16.42
C PRO A 123 24.28 10.47 -16.62
N GLU A 124 25.34 11.27 -16.65
CA GLU A 124 25.26 12.68 -17.02
C GLU A 124 24.68 12.84 -18.44
N GLY A 125 23.77 13.81 -18.62
CA GLY A 125 23.08 14.05 -19.90
C GLY A 125 21.90 13.11 -20.20
N SER A 126 21.52 12.26 -19.23
CA SER A 126 20.31 11.44 -19.31
C SER A 126 19.04 12.28 -19.45
N ALA A 127 18.01 11.71 -20.10
CA ALA A 127 16.65 12.27 -20.09
C ALA A 127 15.91 11.98 -18.75
N ILE A 128 16.45 11.09 -17.92
CA ILE A 128 16.01 10.87 -16.54
C ILE A 128 16.65 11.95 -15.67
N VAL A 129 15.89 12.92 -15.21
CA VAL A 129 16.39 14.09 -14.48
C VAL A 129 16.00 14.03 -13.00
N PRO A 130 16.87 14.47 -12.06
CA PRO A 130 16.52 14.55 -10.66
C PRO A 130 15.60 15.75 -10.37
N VAL A 131 14.78 15.65 -9.31
CA VAL A 131 14.16 16.85 -8.75
C VAL A 131 15.26 17.75 -8.19
N PRO A 132 15.30 19.02 -8.62
CA PRO A 132 16.29 19.97 -8.10
C PRO A 132 16.11 20.22 -6.60
N ASP A 133 17.21 20.42 -5.89
CA ASP A 133 17.17 20.71 -4.44
C ASP A 133 16.29 21.95 -4.18
N SER A 134 16.29 22.95 -5.08
CA SER A 134 15.46 24.16 -5.00
C SER A 134 13.95 23.95 -5.21
N GLU A 135 13.54 22.81 -5.80
CA GLU A 135 12.12 22.44 -5.93
C GLU A 135 11.69 21.47 -4.83
N PHE A 136 12.63 20.65 -4.34
CA PHE A 136 12.37 19.74 -3.23
C PHE A 136 12.32 20.50 -1.90
N PHE A 137 13.24 21.45 -1.66
CA PHE A 137 13.27 22.32 -0.50
C PHE A 137 12.86 23.74 -0.87
N LEU A 138 11.85 24.26 -0.19
CA LEU A 138 11.33 25.58 -0.44
C LEU A 138 12.28 26.65 0.15
N SER A 139 12.51 27.73 -0.58
CA SER A 139 13.37 28.85 -0.15
C SER A 139 12.76 29.67 0.99
N ASP A 140 11.44 29.71 1.10
CA ASP A 140 10.69 30.45 2.12
C ASP A 140 10.28 29.50 3.26
N ALA A 141 11.23 29.21 4.15
CA ALA A 141 10.98 28.38 5.32
C ALA A 141 10.09 29.08 6.36
N GLU A 142 10.05 30.44 6.40
CA GLU A 142 9.25 31.17 7.38
C GLU A 142 7.74 31.03 7.13
N ASN A 143 7.32 31.00 5.87
CA ASN A 143 5.92 30.90 5.47
C ASN A 143 5.50 29.47 5.06
N ALA A 144 6.42 28.53 5.03
CA ALA A 144 6.10 27.14 4.72
C ALA A 144 5.22 26.52 5.81
N GLU A 145 4.19 25.78 5.41
CA GLU A 145 3.32 25.07 6.37
C GLU A 145 4.05 23.93 7.08
N TRP A 146 4.96 23.28 6.39
CA TRP A 146 5.68 22.09 6.83
C TRP A 146 7.18 22.25 6.71
N ILE A 147 7.88 21.88 7.78
CA ILE A 147 9.34 21.85 7.84
C ILE A 147 9.82 20.52 8.43
N TYR A 148 11.06 20.15 8.14
CA TYR A 148 11.67 18.99 8.74
C TYR A 148 11.95 19.21 10.24
N ASN A 149 11.62 18.20 11.05
CA ASN A 149 11.91 18.17 12.49
C ASN A 149 13.30 17.56 12.77
N ALA A 150 13.64 17.37 14.04
CA ALA A 150 14.91 16.81 14.47
C ALA A 150 15.22 15.41 13.91
N ASN A 151 14.20 14.62 13.52
CA ASN A 151 14.41 13.31 12.93
C ASN A 151 14.91 13.38 11.47
N ALA A 152 14.92 14.56 10.86
CA ALA A 152 15.46 14.78 9.52
C ALA A 152 17.00 14.97 9.49
N GLY A 153 17.67 15.05 10.65
CA GLY A 153 19.11 15.20 10.75
C GLY A 153 19.61 16.53 10.17
N GLU A 154 20.47 16.49 9.15
CA GLU A 154 21.06 17.69 8.53
C GLU A 154 20.02 18.57 7.81
N ASP A 155 18.87 18.01 7.46
CA ASP A 155 17.77 18.74 6.84
C ASP A 155 16.83 19.42 7.86
N GLU A 156 17.08 19.31 9.17
CA GLU A 156 16.25 19.93 10.21
C GLU A 156 16.04 21.42 9.94
N GLY A 157 14.78 21.84 10.02
CA GLY A 157 14.37 23.22 9.80
C GLY A 157 14.20 23.63 8.33
N ARG A 158 14.61 22.80 7.38
CA ARG A 158 14.36 23.07 5.96
C ARG A 158 12.88 22.88 5.63
N ALA A 159 12.31 23.81 4.89
CA ALA A 159 10.98 23.68 4.34
C ALA A 159 10.99 22.69 3.17
N VAL A 160 10.02 21.79 3.12
CA VAL A 160 9.94 20.76 2.09
C VAL A 160 8.65 20.94 1.27
N THR A 161 8.72 20.68 -0.03
CA THR A 161 7.52 20.67 -0.87
C THR A 161 6.59 19.53 -0.44
N THR A 162 5.31 19.86 -0.28
CA THR A 162 4.24 18.86 -0.06
C THR A 162 3.32 18.77 -1.25
N ASP A 163 3.67 19.45 -2.35
CA ASP A 163 2.96 19.36 -3.61
C ASP A 163 3.47 18.17 -4.42
N ARG A 164 2.69 17.09 -4.42
CA ARG A 164 2.99 15.91 -5.22
C ARG A 164 3.15 16.20 -6.73
N PHE A 165 2.49 17.24 -7.26
CA PHE A 165 2.58 17.57 -8.68
C PHE A 165 3.94 18.15 -9.05
N VAL A 166 4.64 18.78 -8.10
CA VAL A 166 6.05 19.18 -8.25
C VAL A 166 6.94 17.95 -8.36
N LEU A 167 6.66 16.89 -7.61
CA LEU A 167 7.49 15.67 -7.54
C LEU A 167 7.19 14.66 -8.67
N TYR A 168 6.00 14.69 -9.28
CA TYR A 168 5.60 13.70 -10.29
C TYR A 168 6.52 13.60 -11.50
N PRO A 169 7.03 14.70 -12.09
CA PRO A 169 7.92 14.62 -13.24
C PRO A 169 9.25 13.90 -12.97
N TYR A 170 9.64 13.80 -11.71
CA TYR A 170 10.91 13.23 -11.26
C TYR A 170 10.75 11.81 -10.67
N ARG A 171 9.55 11.23 -10.81
CA ARG A 171 9.28 9.84 -10.44
C ARG A 171 9.37 8.96 -11.67
N TYR A 172 10.01 7.84 -11.49
CA TYR A 172 10.27 6.85 -12.52
C TYR A 172 9.90 5.47 -12.02
N VAL A 173 9.78 4.53 -12.94
CA VAL A 173 9.56 3.12 -12.63
C VAL A 173 10.54 2.26 -13.41
N VAL A 174 10.94 1.17 -12.80
CA VAL A 174 11.84 0.18 -13.40
C VAL A 174 11.20 -1.21 -13.34
N THR A 175 11.27 -1.93 -14.45
CA THR A 175 10.91 -3.35 -14.53
C THR A 175 12.19 -4.15 -14.73
N TYR A 176 12.44 -5.14 -13.85
CA TYR A 176 13.70 -5.86 -13.85
C TYR A 176 13.56 -7.29 -13.31
N ILE A 177 14.53 -8.15 -13.64
CA ILE A 177 14.63 -9.52 -13.14
C ILE A 177 15.56 -9.51 -11.92
N ARG A 178 15.09 -10.10 -10.81
CA ARG A 178 15.91 -10.37 -9.61
C ARG A 178 16.41 -11.81 -9.60
N THR A 179 17.53 -12.05 -8.91
CA THR A 179 18.08 -13.39 -8.67
C THR A 179 18.28 -13.67 -7.18
N GLU A 180 17.75 -12.79 -6.29
CA GLU A 180 17.80 -12.95 -4.85
C GLU A 180 16.42 -13.18 -4.25
N GLN A 181 16.38 -13.96 -3.16
CA GLN A 181 15.17 -14.17 -2.37
C GLN A 181 14.83 -12.93 -1.55
N TYR A 182 13.54 -12.75 -1.28
CA TYR A 182 13.12 -11.73 -0.33
C TYR A 182 13.25 -12.24 1.10
N SER A 183 13.90 -11.47 1.97
CA SER A 183 14.14 -11.83 3.37
C SER A 183 13.33 -10.97 4.36
N GLY A 184 12.57 -9.99 3.87
CA GLY A 184 11.76 -9.11 4.71
C GLY A 184 10.41 -9.73 5.11
N LYS A 185 9.60 -8.95 5.78
CA LYS A 185 8.27 -9.37 6.25
C LYS A 185 7.29 -9.46 5.08
N THR A 186 6.41 -10.45 5.13
CA THR A 186 5.38 -10.71 4.13
C THR A 186 4.01 -10.80 4.78
N ALA A 187 2.95 -10.53 4.02
CA ALA A 187 1.59 -10.73 4.48
C ALA A 187 1.25 -12.24 4.44
N PRO A 188 0.71 -12.81 5.53
CA PRO A 188 0.20 -14.17 5.52
C PRO A 188 -1.17 -14.24 4.83
N SER A 189 -1.50 -15.37 4.20
CA SER A 189 -2.88 -15.64 3.79
C SER A 189 -3.73 -15.99 5.01
N LYS A 190 -4.86 -15.33 5.15
CA LYS A 190 -5.84 -15.49 6.23
C LYS A 190 -7.27 -15.70 5.71
N GLY A 191 -7.42 -16.00 4.42
CA GLY A 191 -8.74 -16.20 3.80
C GLY A 191 -9.60 -17.23 4.54
N GLY A 192 -8.99 -18.27 5.14
CA GLY A 192 -9.71 -19.25 5.95
C GLY A 192 -10.40 -18.67 7.20
N GLN A 193 -10.01 -17.50 7.68
CA GLN A 193 -10.67 -16.78 8.76
C GLN A 193 -11.91 -16.00 8.30
N LEU A 194 -11.99 -15.65 7.01
CA LEU A 194 -13.07 -14.85 6.39
C LEU A 194 -14.12 -15.79 5.78
N THR A 195 -14.82 -16.52 6.63
CA THR A 195 -15.65 -17.68 6.23
C THR A 195 -16.77 -17.31 5.25
N HIS A 196 -17.49 -16.20 5.47
CA HIS A 196 -18.56 -15.77 4.58
C HIS A 196 -18.03 -15.35 3.21
N PHE A 197 -16.98 -14.52 3.17
CA PHE A 197 -16.34 -14.09 1.94
C PHE A 197 -15.76 -15.26 1.16
N SER A 198 -15.07 -16.20 1.84
CA SER A 198 -14.50 -17.38 1.21
C SER A 198 -15.58 -18.30 0.61
N GLN A 199 -16.75 -18.41 1.25
CA GLN A 199 -17.87 -19.15 0.70
C GLN A 199 -18.41 -18.49 -0.58
N LYS A 200 -18.60 -17.16 -0.57
CA LYS A 200 -19.03 -16.41 -1.75
C LYS A 200 -18.11 -16.63 -2.96
N ILE A 201 -16.80 -16.62 -2.72
CA ILE A 201 -15.79 -16.91 -3.76
C ILE A 201 -15.93 -18.35 -4.26
N ALA A 202 -16.06 -19.33 -3.36
CA ALA A 202 -16.18 -20.74 -3.72
C ALA A 202 -17.44 -21.00 -4.59
N ASP A 203 -18.52 -20.31 -4.30
CA ASP A 203 -19.80 -20.42 -5.01
C ASP A 203 -19.86 -19.54 -6.27
N LYS A 204 -18.82 -18.73 -6.55
CA LYS A 204 -18.74 -17.75 -7.65
C LYS A 204 -19.92 -16.77 -7.67
N GLU A 205 -20.37 -16.39 -6.50
CA GLU A 205 -21.45 -15.41 -6.34
C GLU A 205 -20.91 -13.97 -6.48
N GLY A 206 -21.82 -13.02 -6.76
CA GLY A 206 -21.47 -11.60 -6.71
C GLY A 206 -21.09 -11.18 -5.29
N ILE A 207 -20.11 -10.30 -5.17
CA ILE A 207 -19.55 -9.83 -3.90
C ILE A 207 -19.88 -8.34 -3.72
N THR A 208 -20.44 -7.98 -2.58
CA THR A 208 -20.60 -6.59 -2.15
C THR A 208 -19.46 -6.21 -1.23
N MET A 209 -18.59 -5.32 -1.70
CA MET A 209 -17.40 -4.83 -1.00
C MET A 209 -17.62 -3.41 -0.51
N LEU A 210 -17.43 -3.18 0.79
CA LEU A 210 -17.31 -1.84 1.36
C LEU A 210 -15.85 -1.56 1.74
N TYR A 211 -15.43 -0.33 1.53
CA TYR A 211 -14.14 0.15 2.01
C TYR A 211 -14.35 1.41 2.85
N VAL A 212 -13.93 1.37 4.10
CA VAL A 212 -13.98 2.47 5.08
C VAL A 212 -12.55 2.90 5.36
N GLY A 213 -12.23 4.14 5.04
CA GLY A 213 -10.87 4.65 5.16
C GLY A 213 -10.83 6.18 5.16
N ASP A 214 -9.63 6.68 5.02
CA ASP A 214 -9.30 8.11 4.95
C ASP A 214 -8.93 8.55 3.52
N SER A 215 -8.10 9.61 3.39
CA SER A 215 -7.62 10.12 2.11
C SER A 215 -6.82 9.09 1.29
N ILE A 216 -6.16 8.13 1.94
CA ILE A 216 -5.43 7.05 1.28
C ILE A 216 -6.41 6.17 0.50
N GLY A 217 -7.53 5.80 1.12
CA GLY A 217 -8.61 5.07 0.48
C GLY A 217 -9.36 5.87 -0.59
N GLU A 218 -9.46 7.20 -0.47
CA GLU A 218 -9.98 8.07 -1.53
C GLU A 218 -9.06 8.09 -2.77
N GLY A 219 -7.78 7.74 -2.61
CA GLY A 219 -6.79 7.74 -3.69
C GLY A 219 -5.93 8.99 -3.73
N ALA A 220 -5.79 9.71 -2.61
CA ALA A 220 -4.82 10.78 -2.51
C ALA A 220 -3.40 10.22 -2.72
N GLY A 221 -2.57 10.94 -3.48
CA GLY A 221 -1.18 10.55 -3.78
C GLY A 221 -0.99 9.82 -5.12
N VAL A 222 -1.98 9.08 -5.62
CA VAL A 222 -1.86 8.33 -6.87
C VAL A 222 -2.16 9.18 -8.12
N SER A 223 -1.64 8.76 -9.27
CA SER A 223 -1.75 9.51 -10.53
C SER A 223 -2.96 9.12 -11.39
N GLY A 224 -3.76 8.14 -10.96
CA GLY A 224 -4.93 7.70 -11.72
C GLY A 224 -5.84 6.79 -10.89
N GLU A 225 -7.13 6.79 -11.22
CA GLU A 225 -8.16 6.05 -10.49
C GLU A 225 -7.87 4.55 -10.39
N PHE A 226 -7.43 3.93 -11.49
CA PHE A 226 -7.09 2.50 -11.52
C PHE A 226 -5.85 2.15 -10.67
N LEU A 227 -5.05 3.13 -10.26
CA LEU A 227 -3.92 3.00 -9.33
C LEU A 227 -4.33 3.24 -7.87
N ASN A 228 -5.59 3.55 -7.61
CA ASN A 228 -6.13 3.57 -6.26
C ASN A 228 -6.13 2.15 -5.70
N LEU A 229 -5.58 1.98 -4.50
CA LEU A 229 -5.50 0.68 -3.82
C LEU A 229 -6.86 -0.02 -3.68
N VAL A 230 -7.95 0.74 -3.50
CA VAL A 230 -9.32 0.21 -3.34
C VAL A 230 -9.80 -0.40 -4.66
N GLU A 231 -9.58 0.31 -5.79
CA GLU A 231 -9.93 -0.17 -7.12
C GLU A 231 -9.04 -1.35 -7.56
N MET A 232 -7.74 -1.32 -7.21
CA MET A 232 -6.85 -2.47 -7.44
C MET A 232 -7.28 -3.68 -6.61
N THR A 233 -7.69 -3.48 -5.36
CA THR A 233 -8.20 -4.56 -4.50
C THR A 233 -9.48 -5.16 -5.08
N ARG A 234 -10.45 -4.33 -5.46
CA ARG A 234 -11.67 -4.76 -6.15
C ARG A 234 -11.36 -5.59 -7.40
N SER A 235 -10.56 -5.02 -8.29
CA SER A 235 -10.19 -5.68 -9.56
C SER A 235 -9.38 -6.95 -9.33
N GLY A 236 -8.52 -6.96 -8.30
CA GLY A 236 -7.75 -8.13 -7.89
C GLY A 236 -8.62 -9.25 -7.31
N ILE A 237 -9.71 -8.92 -6.60
CA ILE A 237 -10.71 -9.91 -6.16
C ILE A 237 -11.42 -10.49 -7.38
N GLU A 238 -11.92 -9.65 -8.30
CA GLU A 238 -12.59 -10.11 -9.53
C GLU A 238 -11.70 -11.04 -10.34
N ALA A 239 -10.43 -10.69 -10.53
CA ALA A 239 -9.48 -11.50 -11.31
C ALA A 239 -9.19 -12.86 -10.67
N ARG A 240 -9.22 -12.99 -9.35
CA ARG A 240 -8.91 -14.24 -8.62
C ARG A 240 -10.13 -15.11 -8.36
N SER A 241 -11.29 -14.50 -8.14
CA SER A 241 -12.53 -15.22 -7.80
C SER A 241 -13.41 -15.52 -9.00
N GLU A 242 -13.18 -14.88 -10.14
CA GLU A 242 -14.10 -14.86 -11.29
C GLU A 242 -15.50 -14.34 -10.92
N SER A 243 -15.63 -13.64 -9.80
CA SER A 243 -16.88 -13.07 -9.29
C SER A 243 -16.95 -11.57 -9.58
N LYS A 244 -18.11 -11.06 -9.87
CA LYS A 244 -18.32 -9.60 -9.99
C LYS A 244 -18.29 -8.96 -8.61
N VAL A 245 -17.55 -7.88 -8.43
CA VAL A 245 -17.48 -7.12 -7.18
C VAL A 245 -18.17 -5.76 -7.31
N GLU A 246 -19.20 -5.55 -6.50
CA GLU A 246 -19.85 -4.24 -6.34
C GLU A 246 -19.12 -3.49 -5.21
N LEU A 247 -18.36 -2.47 -5.57
CA LEU A 247 -17.59 -1.64 -4.62
C LEU A 247 -18.41 -0.43 -4.15
N SER A 248 -18.38 -0.19 -2.84
CA SER A 248 -18.75 1.08 -2.22
C SER A 248 -17.58 1.63 -1.43
N ASN A 249 -16.85 2.60 -2.02
CA ASN A 249 -15.77 3.30 -1.33
C ASN A 249 -16.33 4.41 -0.44
N CYS A 250 -16.34 4.17 0.88
CA CYS A 250 -16.84 5.07 1.92
C CYS A 250 -15.71 5.85 2.61
N SER A 251 -14.52 5.94 2.00
CA SER A 251 -13.40 6.71 2.53
C SER A 251 -13.69 8.21 2.54
N VAL A 252 -13.14 8.91 3.53
CA VAL A 252 -13.28 10.35 3.75
C VAL A 252 -11.92 10.97 4.04
N GLY A 253 -11.44 11.85 3.17
CA GLY A 253 -10.14 12.51 3.35
C GLY A 253 -10.08 13.28 4.66
N GLY A 254 -9.01 13.09 5.42
CA GLY A 254 -8.76 13.77 6.68
C GLY A 254 -9.50 13.24 7.91
N ILE A 255 -10.39 12.25 7.77
CA ILE A 255 -11.15 11.69 8.91
C ILE A 255 -10.28 10.80 9.79
N ASP A 256 -10.39 10.93 11.11
CA ASP A 256 -9.86 9.99 12.09
C ASP A 256 -10.95 9.00 12.58
N SER A 257 -10.56 7.99 13.34
CA SER A 257 -11.48 6.95 13.83
C SER A 257 -12.54 7.49 14.79
N LEU A 258 -12.21 8.49 15.61
CA LEU A 258 -13.17 9.16 16.51
C LEU A 258 -14.21 9.96 15.73
N GLU A 259 -13.77 10.70 14.72
CA GLU A 259 -14.68 11.44 13.85
C GLU A 259 -15.61 10.50 13.09
N PHE A 260 -15.11 9.34 12.65
CA PHE A 260 -15.93 8.33 12.00
C PHE A 260 -17.00 7.76 12.96
N MET A 261 -16.63 7.45 14.20
CA MET A 261 -17.56 7.05 15.25
C MET A 261 -18.60 8.15 15.53
N ASN A 262 -18.17 9.41 15.64
CA ASN A 262 -19.06 10.56 15.85
C ASN A 262 -20.02 10.76 14.68
N LEU A 263 -19.57 10.54 13.44
CA LEU A 263 -20.37 10.60 12.23
C LEU A 263 -21.54 9.60 12.27
N ILE A 264 -21.24 8.34 12.63
CA ILE A 264 -22.25 7.28 12.77
C ILE A 264 -23.27 7.62 13.88
N ASN A 265 -22.80 8.19 14.98
CA ASN A 265 -23.67 8.57 16.10
C ASN A 265 -24.42 9.90 15.90
N GLY A 266 -24.29 10.56 14.74
CA GLY A 266 -24.95 11.83 14.44
C GLY A 266 -24.38 13.04 15.18
N LEU A 267 -23.21 12.93 15.77
CA LEU A 267 -22.51 13.99 16.52
C LEU A 267 -21.71 14.89 15.54
N TYR A 268 -22.41 15.52 14.61
CA TYR A 268 -21.80 16.26 13.49
C TYR A 268 -21.03 17.50 13.92
N ASP A 269 -21.32 18.07 15.08
CA ASP A 269 -20.60 19.19 15.69
C ASP A 269 -19.20 18.80 16.22
N LYS A 270 -18.89 17.51 16.26
CA LYS A 270 -17.59 16.94 16.66
C LYS A 270 -16.71 16.55 15.47
N ILE A 271 -17.13 16.83 14.26
CA ILE A 271 -16.42 16.51 13.03
C ILE A 271 -15.86 17.79 12.44
N ASN A 272 -14.66 17.72 11.87
CA ASN A 272 -14.06 18.84 11.16
C ASN A 272 -15.04 19.39 10.10
N PRO A 273 -15.44 20.67 10.17
CA PRO A 273 -16.38 21.24 9.21
C PRO A 273 -15.94 21.12 7.75
N GLY A 274 -14.63 21.10 7.50
CA GLY A 274 -14.05 20.99 6.15
C GLY A 274 -14.34 19.67 5.45
N ILE A 275 -14.61 18.60 6.21
CA ILE A 275 -14.89 17.26 5.65
C ILE A 275 -16.34 16.82 5.83
N LEU A 276 -17.14 17.54 6.62
CA LEU A 276 -18.46 17.10 7.11
C LEU A 276 -19.45 16.73 5.98
N ASP A 277 -19.50 17.51 4.91
CA ASP A 277 -20.45 17.27 3.82
C ASP A 277 -20.07 15.99 3.06
N ASN A 278 -18.80 15.78 2.75
CA ASN A 278 -18.29 14.54 2.18
C ASN A 278 -18.57 13.36 3.12
N ALA A 279 -18.24 13.49 4.40
CA ALA A 279 -18.49 12.47 5.40
C ALA A 279 -19.95 12.04 5.47
N LYS A 280 -20.90 12.98 5.47
CA LYS A 280 -22.33 12.68 5.43
C LYS A 280 -22.77 11.97 4.14
N GLN A 281 -22.16 12.30 3.01
CA GLN A 281 -22.44 11.61 1.76
C GLN A 281 -21.97 10.14 1.82
N LYS A 282 -20.76 9.92 2.33
CA LYS A 282 -20.19 8.58 2.51
C LYS A 282 -20.95 7.75 3.56
N LEU A 283 -21.39 8.37 4.65
CA LEU A 283 -22.29 7.71 5.62
C LEU A 283 -23.57 7.22 4.97
N ARG A 284 -24.24 8.06 4.16
CA ARG A 284 -25.46 7.63 3.45
C ARG A 284 -25.22 6.43 2.54
N LEU A 285 -24.09 6.41 1.81
CA LEU A 285 -23.71 5.26 0.98
C LEU A 285 -23.50 4.01 1.83
N MET A 286 -22.75 4.14 2.93
CA MET A 286 -22.46 3.06 3.86
C MET A 286 -23.76 2.49 4.48
N GLU A 287 -24.67 3.36 4.94
CA GLU A 287 -25.97 2.97 5.51
C GLU A 287 -26.83 2.16 4.53
N GLN A 288 -26.78 2.51 3.24
CA GLN A 288 -27.53 1.78 2.20
C GLN A 288 -26.96 0.39 1.92
N LYS A 289 -25.68 0.16 2.18
CA LYS A 289 -24.97 -1.04 1.75
C LYS A 289 -24.54 -1.97 2.89
N LYS A 290 -24.37 -1.48 4.12
CA LYS A 290 -23.80 -2.25 5.25
C LYS A 290 -24.52 -3.58 5.52
N GLY A 291 -25.84 -3.63 5.38
CA GLY A 291 -26.63 -4.86 5.58
C GLY A 291 -26.48 -5.93 4.49
N PHE A 292 -25.83 -5.59 3.38
CA PHE A 292 -25.59 -6.47 2.24
C PHE A 292 -24.11 -6.72 1.98
N ALA A 293 -23.23 -6.13 2.81
CA ALA A 293 -21.80 -6.26 2.61
C ALA A 293 -21.33 -7.69 2.90
N ASP A 294 -20.68 -8.32 1.94
CA ASP A 294 -20.02 -9.61 2.10
C ASP A 294 -18.64 -9.45 2.74
N ILE A 295 -17.96 -8.36 2.39
CA ILE A 295 -16.66 -7.99 2.95
C ILE A 295 -16.56 -6.49 3.20
N VAL A 296 -16.01 -6.10 4.36
CA VAL A 296 -15.73 -4.72 4.74
C VAL A 296 -14.24 -4.57 5.05
N PHE A 297 -13.59 -3.62 4.40
CA PHE A 297 -12.24 -3.19 4.75
C PHE A 297 -12.33 -1.96 5.66
N ILE A 298 -11.61 -1.96 6.78
CA ILE A 298 -11.47 -0.83 7.70
C ILE A 298 -9.99 -0.43 7.74
N ALA A 299 -9.66 0.74 7.19
CA ALA A 299 -8.30 1.22 7.00
C ALA A 299 -8.18 2.68 7.47
N LEU A 300 -7.92 2.85 8.76
CA LEU A 300 -7.76 4.12 9.46
C LEU A 300 -6.46 4.09 10.27
N GLY A 301 -6.02 5.24 10.80
CA GLY A 301 -4.88 5.34 11.72
C GLY A 301 -3.91 6.46 11.42
N ALA A 302 -3.70 6.85 10.15
CA ALA A 302 -2.80 7.95 9.80
C ALA A 302 -3.25 9.28 10.45
N ASN A 303 -4.53 9.62 10.32
CA ASN A 303 -5.10 10.83 10.92
C ASN A 303 -5.26 10.68 12.44
N ASP A 304 -5.44 9.49 12.96
CA ASP A 304 -5.47 9.22 14.40
C ASP A 304 -4.13 9.58 15.05
N SER A 305 -3.01 9.20 14.43
CA SER A 305 -1.67 9.60 14.89
C SER A 305 -1.48 11.11 14.87
N ALA A 306 -1.90 11.78 13.80
CA ALA A 306 -1.83 13.24 13.69
C ALA A 306 -2.77 13.98 14.66
N ALA A 307 -3.87 13.34 15.08
CA ALA A 307 -4.87 13.86 16.03
C ALA A 307 -4.58 13.47 17.48
N ASP A 308 -3.39 12.93 17.79
CA ASP A 308 -2.96 12.54 19.15
C ASP A 308 -3.90 11.50 19.80
N ARG A 309 -4.36 10.48 19.01
CA ARG A 309 -5.16 9.39 19.55
C ARG A 309 -4.24 8.30 20.12
N SER A 310 -4.42 7.92 21.37
CA SER A 310 -3.70 6.77 21.92
C SER A 310 -4.13 5.46 21.23
N ALA A 311 -3.26 4.45 21.25
CA ALA A 311 -3.57 3.13 20.70
C ALA A 311 -4.84 2.51 21.34
N ASP A 312 -5.05 2.71 22.63
CA ASP A 312 -6.24 2.23 23.34
C ASP A 312 -7.53 2.90 22.85
N LEU A 313 -7.49 4.21 22.61
CA LEU A 313 -8.64 4.92 22.03
C LEU A 313 -8.89 4.49 20.60
N PHE A 314 -7.85 4.34 19.80
CA PHE A 314 -7.95 3.83 18.44
C PHE A 314 -8.58 2.43 18.43
N LYS A 315 -8.12 1.50 19.30
CA LYS A 315 -8.70 0.17 19.48
C LYS A 315 -10.20 0.22 19.77
N LEU A 316 -10.59 1.10 20.71
CA LEU A 316 -12.00 1.29 21.08
C LEU A 316 -12.86 1.74 19.88
N HIS A 317 -12.36 2.70 19.11
CA HIS A 317 -13.09 3.23 17.96
C HIS A 317 -13.21 2.20 16.82
N ILE A 318 -12.15 1.42 16.56
CA ILE A 318 -12.20 0.35 15.55
C ILE A 318 -13.12 -0.78 16.01
N GLY A 319 -13.11 -1.14 17.31
CA GLY A 319 -14.07 -2.09 17.89
C GLY A 319 -15.52 -1.64 17.67
N PHE A 320 -15.82 -0.36 17.89
CA PHE A 320 -17.14 0.21 17.59
C PHE A 320 -17.52 0.05 16.11
N LEU A 321 -16.59 0.28 15.17
CA LEU A 321 -16.87 0.09 13.74
C LEU A 321 -17.13 -1.38 13.39
N ILE A 322 -16.39 -2.31 13.99
CA ILE A 322 -16.63 -3.75 13.83
C ILE A 322 -18.06 -4.10 14.27
N ASP A 323 -18.44 -3.69 15.46
CA ASP A 323 -19.77 -3.96 16.02
C ASP A 323 -20.88 -3.33 15.17
N TYR A 324 -20.70 -2.10 14.71
CA TYR A 324 -21.64 -1.41 13.82
C TYR A 324 -21.93 -2.19 12.51
N PHE A 325 -20.93 -2.78 11.89
CA PHE A 325 -21.14 -3.60 10.70
C PHE A 325 -21.79 -4.94 11.03
N ARG A 326 -21.43 -5.55 12.16
CA ARG A 326 -22.00 -6.83 12.61
C ARG A 326 -23.43 -6.73 13.05
N GLU A 327 -23.83 -5.62 13.65
CA GLU A 327 -25.24 -5.36 13.95
C GLU A 327 -26.10 -5.33 12.68
N ALA A 328 -25.55 -4.85 11.58
CA ALA A 328 -26.24 -4.78 10.28
C ALA A 328 -26.21 -6.11 9.52
N ASN A 329 -25.09 -6.83 9.56
CA ASN A 329 -24.89 -8.14 8.95
C ASN A 329 -23.95 -9.00 9.85
N PRO A 330 -24.53 -9.95 10.64
CA PRO A 330 -23.72 -10.79 11.55
C PRO A 330 -22.70 -11.68 10.86
N ASP A 331 -22.88 -11.99 9.58
CA ASP A 331 -22.03 -12.87 8.79
C ASP A 331 -20.91 -12.12 8.04
N VAL A 332 -20.89 -10.79 8.08
CA VAL A 332 -19.93 -9.97 7.33
C VAL A 332 -18.49 -10.35 7.65
N SER A 333 -17.68 -10.55 6.60
CA SER A 333 -16.23 -10.69 6.74
C SER A 333 -15.58 -9.32 6.84
N ILE A 334 -14.67 -9.11 7.81
CA ILE A 334 -14.02 -7.81 8.02
C ILE A 334 -12.50 -7.96 7.86
N VAL A 335 -11.91 -7.06 7.08
CA VAL A 335 -10.45 -6.93 6.96
C VAL A 335 -10.04 -5.62 7.64
N LEU A 336 -9.29 -5.74 8.73
CA LEU A 336 -8.61 -4.61 9.34
C LEU A 336 -7.32 -4.38 8.57
N ALA A 337 -7.08 -3.17 8.09
CA ALA A 337 -5.84 -2.82 7.42
C ALA A 337 -5.06 -1.82 8.28
N SER A 338 -3.83 -2.18 8.68
CA SER A 338 -2.97 -1.23 9.36
C SER A 338 -2.57 -0.10 8.40
N SER A 339 -2.44 1.12 8.92
CA SER A 339 -2.00 2.25 8.12
C SER A 339 -0.56 2.05 7.64
N MET A 340 -0.26 2.52 6.44
CA MET A 340 1.12 2.67 6.01
C MET A 340 1.86 3.68 6.89
N GLU A 341 3.18 3.60 6.91
CA GLU A 341 4.04 4.57 7.57
C GLU A 341 3.86 5.96 6.94
N ILE A 342 3.72 6.98 7.78
CA ILE A 342 3.70 8.38 7.37
C ILE A 342 5.01 9.05 7.80
N SER A 343 5.30 10.23 7.27
CA SER A 343 6.56 10.91 7.58
C SER A 343 6.69 11.23 9.07
N ASN A 344 7.75 10.74 9.68
CA ASN A 344 8.14 11.09 11.04
C ASN A 344 9.18 12.23 11.09
N LYS A 345 9.52 12.79 9.92
CA LYS A 345 10.51 13.86 9.76
C LYS A 345 9.89 15.24 9.60
N ILE A 346 8.56 15.33 9.58
CA ILE A 346 7.83 16.55 9.25
C ILE A 346 7.08 17.07 10.46
N ARG A 347 7.14 18.38 10.69
CA ARG A 347 6.33 19.08 11.67
C ARG A 347 5.69 20.34 11.09
N LYS A 348 4.61 20.78 11.71
CA LYS A 348 4.01 22.07 11.36
C LYS A 348 4.93 23.23 11.72
N ASN A 349 4.92 24.27 10.87
CA ASN A 349 5.72 25.47 11.02
C ASN A 349 4.85 26.68 11.38
N ARG A 350 3.96 26.52 12.36
CA ARG A 350 3.12 27.62 12.84
C ARG A 350 3.57 28.01 14.25
N GLU A 351 3.47 29.28 14.59
CA GLU A 351 3.87 29.76 15.94
C GLU A 351 3.04 29.11 17.05
N ASP A 352 1.75 28.87 16.76
CA ASP A 352 0.77 28.29 17.67
C ASP A 352 0.65 26.76 17.57
N ASP A 353 1.27 26.15 16.57
CA ASP A 353 1.22 24.69 16.35
C ASP A 353 2.54 24.20 15.71
N LYS A 354 3.39 23.60 16.53
CA LYS A 354 4.68 23.01 16.13
C LYS A 354 4.68 21.49 16.26
N ARG A 355 3.49 20.86 16.23
CA ARG A 355 3.38 19.41 16.39
C ARG A 355 3.99 18.69 15.21
N ASP A 356 4.61 17.55 15.49
CA ASP A 356 5.00 16.58 14.48
C ASP A 356 3.77 16.07 13.72
N LEU A 357 3.94 15.72 12.46
CA LEU A 357 2.86 15.12 11.66
C LEU A 357 2.43 13.79 12.28
N ARG A 358 3.39 13.00 12.76
CA ARG A 358 3.17 11.73 13.43
C ARG A 358 3.44 11.85 14.91
N LEU A 359 2.40 11.82 15.73
CA LEU A 359 2.49 11.90 17.20
C LEU A 359 2.56 10.52 17.86
N HIS A 360 1.96 9.49 17.23
CA HIS A 360 2.00 8.10 17.70
C HIS A 360 2.65 7.18 16.68
N ASP A 361 3.27 6.12 17.17
CA ASP A 361 3.83 5.06 16.33
C ASP A 361 2.69 4.24 15.70
N LEU A 362 2.65 4.18 14.37
CA LEU A 362 1.63 3.42 13.64
C LEU A 362 1.78 1.90 13.84
N GLY A 363 2.97 1.44 14.24
CA GLY A 363 3.18 0.07 14.68
C GLY A 363 2.44 -0.30 15.96
N GLU A 364 2.17 0.67 16.85
CA GLU A 364 1.31 0.43 18.03
C GLU A 364 -0.15 0.23 17.61
N TYR A 365 -0.61 0.99 16.61
CA TYR A 365 -1.95 0.76 16.04
C TYR A 365 -2.06 -0.60 15.35
N ALA A 366 -1.04 -1.02 14.62
CA ALA A 366 -1.01 -2.35 14.03
C ALA A 366 -1.11 -3.46 15.09
N LYS A 367 -0.47 -3.30 16.26
CA LYS A 367 -0.57 -4.24 17.38
C LYS A 367 -1.99 -4.34 17.93
N VAL A 368 -2.67 -3.22 18.17
CA VAL A 368 -4.04 -3.27 18.69
C VAL A 368 -5.05 -3.79 17.65
N LEU A 369 -4.78 -3.61 16.35
CA LEU A 369 -5.57 -4.27 15.30
C LEU A 369 -5.35 -5.80 15.32
N ALA A 370 -4.14 -6.28 15.62
CA ALA A 370 -3.87 -7.72 15.81
C ALA A 370 -4.56 -8.30 17.05
N GLU A 371 -4.72 -7.50 18.11
CA GLU A 371 -5.51 -7.88 19.27
C GLU A 371 -7.00 -8.01 18.90
N LEU A 372 -7.57 -7.05 18.16
CA LEU A 372 -8.95 -7.13 17.68
C LEU A 372 -9.18 -8.34 16.76
N GLU A 373 -8.21 -8.68 15.90
CA GLU A 373 -8.28 -9.91 15.10
C GLU A 373 -8.44 -11.17 15.97
N GLN A 374 -7.83 -11.20 17.16
CA GLN A 374 -7.93 -12.32 18.09
C GLN A 374 -9.23 -12.31 18.92
N GLU A 375 -9.76 -11.12 19.19
CA GLU A 375 -10.98 -10.95 20.00
C GLU A 375 -12.26 -11.27 19.21
N TYR A 376 -12.21 -11.15 17.89
CA TYR A 376 -13.38 -11.32 17.03
C TYR A 376 -13.18 -12.49 16.05
N THR A 377 -14.28 -13.12 15.62
CA THR A 377 -14.30 -14.14 14.55
C THR A 377 -14.56 -13.50 13.21
N ASN A 378 -14.31 -14.18 12.08
CA ASN A 378 -14.56 -13.71 10.74
C ASN A 378 -13.90 -12.35 10.44
N ILE A 379 -12.71 -12.16 11.01
CA ILE A 379 -11.85 -10.98 10.84
C ILE A 379 -10.45 -11.43 10.44
N ALA A 380 -9.78 -10.63 9.60
CA ALA A 380 -8.37 -10.79 9.27
C ALA A 380 -7.65 -9.44 9.30
N LEU A 381 -6.43 -9.40 9.83
CA LEU A 381 -5.54 -8.24 9.77
C LEU A 381 -4.67 -8.33 8.52
N ALA A 382 -4.78 -7.33 7.65
CA ALA A 382 -3.81 -7.03 6.59
C ALA A 382 -2.78 -6.03 7.15
N ASP A 383 -1.63 -6.53 7.57
CA ASP A 383 -0.60 -5.72 8.23
C ASP A 383 0.31 -5.03 7.20
N VAL A 384 -0.22 -3.93 6.62
CA VAL A 384 0.49 -3.09 5.63
C VAL A 384 1.69 -2.40 6.27
N HIS A 385 1.58 -1.97 7.54
CA HIS A 385 2.67 -1.31 8.25
C HIS A 385 3.93 -2.20 8.33
N THR A 386 3.76 -3.46 8.74
CA THR A 386 4.88 -4.40 8.86
C THR A 386 5.53 -4.71 7.50
N VAL A 387 4.72 -4.88 6.44
CA VAL A 387 5.26 -5.10 5.08
C VAL A 387 6.03 -3.88 4.61
N GLN A 388 5.47 -2.68 4.75
CA GLN A 388 6.14 -1.44 4.34
C GLN A 388 7.40 -1.15 5.15
N SER A 389 7.43 -1.44 6.44
CA SER A 389 8.64 -1.27 7.26
C SER A 389 9.83 -2.03 6.68
N SER A 390 9.60 -3.25 6.18
CA SER A 390 10.65 -4.02 5.49
C SER A 390 11.01 -3.43 4.11
N VAL A 391 10.07 -2.78 3.43
CA VAL A 391 10.36 -2.05 2.19
C VAL A 391 11.25 -0.84 2.47
N LEU A 392 11.00 -0.11 3.57
CA LEU A 392 11.77 1.06 3.97
C LEU A 392 13.20 0.74 4.45
N GLU A 393 13.52 -0.52 4.75
CA GLU A 393 14.91 -0.96 4.93
C GLU A 393 15.74 -0.86 3.63
N LYS A 394 15.08 -0.88 2.48
CA LYS A 394 15.69 -0.86 1.13
C LYS A 394 15.44 0.45 0.39
N LYS A 395 14.28 1.07 0.55
CA LYS A 395 13.82 2.24 -0.20
C LYS A 395 13.93 3.52 0.63
N TYR A 396 13.99 4.66 -0.05
CA TYR A 396 13.76 5.94 0.62
C TYR A 396 12.28 6.12 0.94
N LEU A 397 11.99 6.93 1.96
CA LEU A 397 10.60 7.28 2.30
C LEU A 397 9.88 7.96 1.14
N GLU A 398 10.59 8.80 0.40
CA GLU A 398 10.12 9.54 -0.77
C GLU A 398 9.76 8.64 -1.96
N ASP A 399 10.28 7.40 -2.01
CA ASP A 399 9.88 6.41 -3.03
C ASP A 399 8.46 5.87 -2.79
N VAL A 400 8.00 5.90 -1.55
CA VAL A 400 6.71 5.35 -1.13
C VAL A 400 5.69 6.41 -0.73
N ILE A 401 6.12 7.62 -0.33
CA ILE A 401 5.25 8.76 -0.01
C ILE A 401 5.29 9.79 -1.14
N ALA A 402 4.11 10.19 -1.64
CA ALA A 402 3.99 11.02 -2.83
C ALA A 402 4.22 12.52 -2.58
N ASP A 403 3.86 12.99 -1.39
CA ASP A 403 3.80 14.41 -0.99
C ASP A 403 4.73 14.75 0.18
N ASN A 404 5.67 13.88 0.50
CA ASN A 404 6.55 13.97 1.67
C ASN A 404 5.82 13.98 3.03
N LEU A 405 4.50 13.82 3.07
CA LEU A 405 3.70 13.78 4.29
C LEU A 405 3.18 12.36 4.57
N ASN A 406 2.07 11.98 3.93
CA ASN A 406 1.30 10.79 4.33
C ASN A 406 0.54 10.10 3.20
N HIS A 407 0.62 10.55 1.95
CA HIS A 407 -0.11 9.90 0.86
C HIS A 407 0.79 8.97 0.04
N PRO A 408 0.29 7.78 -0.36
CA PRO A 408 1.10 6.79 -1.06
C PRO A 408 1.44 7.23 -2.49
N THR A 409 2.63 6.84 -2.96
CA THR A 409 2.93 6.83 -4.40
C THR A 409 2.12 5.73 -5.11
N ASN A 410 2.12 5.74 -6.45
CA ASN A 410 1.58 4.61 -7.24
C ASN A 410 2.18 3.27 -6.81
N TYR A 411 3.47 3.25 -6.50
CA TYR A 411 4.18 2.06 -6.05
C TYR A 411 3.69 1.59 -4.68
N MET A 412 3.58 2.50 -3.70
CA MET A 412 3.09 2.13 -2.37
C MET A 412 1.61 1.73 -2.38
N SER A 413 0.79 2.39 -3.18
CA SER A 413 -0.62 2.02 -3.38
C SER A 413 -0.77 0.57 -3.88
N ARG A 414 0.14 0.13 -4.77
CA ARG A 414 0.21 -1.28 -5.21
C ARG A 414 0.61 -2.21 -4.08
N LEU A 415 1.64 -1.87 -3.31
CA LEU A 415 2.07 -2.69 -2.16
C LEU A 415 0.94 -2.84 -1.14
N TYR A 416 0.16 -1.78 -0.95
CA TYR A 416 -1.01 -1.80 -0.09
C TYR A 416 -2.05 -2.82 -0.62
N ALA A 417 -2.46 -2.69 -1.90
CA ALA A 417 -3.40 -3.62 -2.53
C ALA A 417 -2.88 -5.07 -2.54
N GLN A 418 -1.58 -5.29 -2.80
CA GLN A 418 -0.94 -6.60 -2.72
C GLN A 418 -1.08 -7.23 -1.34
N THR A 419 -0.89 -6.41 -0.27
CA THR A 419 -1.04 -6.88 1.12
C THR A 419 -2.48 -7.24 1.43
N LEU A 420 -3.45 -6.40 1.04
CA LEU A 420 -4.88 -6.69 1.22
C LEU A 420 -5.27 -7.99 0.51
N LEU A 421 -4.91 -8.13 -0.77
CA LEU A 421 -5.25 -9.32 -1.55
C LEU A 421 -4.56 -10.58 -1.03
N LYS A 422 -3.27 -10.50 -0.66
CA LYS A 422 -2.55 -11.63 -0.07
C LYS A 422 -3.18 -12.11 1.24
N THR A 423 -3.72 -11.18 2.02
CA THR A 423 -4.39 -11.52 3.29
C THR A 423 -5.68 -12.28 3.07
N ILE A 424 -6.46 -11.94 2.05
CA ILE A 424 -7.78 -12.54 1.82
C ILE A 424 -7.77 -13.78 0.92
N PHE A 425 -6.67 -14.02 0.19
CA PHE A 425 -6.41 -15.21 -0.64
C PHE A 425 -5.20 -15.99 -0.12
#